data_c8ee796a15ed3c91b98ab3f5e7d90a82
#
_entry.id   c8ee796a15ed3c91b98ab3f5e7d90a82
#
_cell.length_a   1.000
_cell.length_b   1.000
_cell.length_c   1.000
_cell.angle_alpha   90.00
_cell.angle_beta   90.00
_cell.angle_gamma   90.00
#
_symmetry.space_group_name_H-M   'P 1'
#
loop_
_entity.id
_entity.type
_entity.pdbx_description
1 polymer ?
#
loop_
_entity_poly.entity_id
_entity_poly.type
_entity_poly.pdbx_seq_one_letter_code
_entity_poly.pdbx_strand_id
1 'polypeptide(L)'
;MAKHLFKELRGVELTEPFQRMPWADAMKYYGSDKPDLRFGMKFVELMDVLKGYGFSVFDNAAYIGGICAEGAAHYTRKQLDHLTEFVKRPQIGAKGMVYARIEADGTVKSSVDKFYSQEVLQKMKEAFGAKPGDLILILSGDDAMKTRKQLSELRLEMGNQLGLRDKNKFACLWVVDFPMFEWSEEEGRLMAMHHPFTHPKDEDIPLLDTDPAAVRADAYDMVVNGVEVGGGSIRIHDSALQAKMFEILGFTPEKAQEQFGFLMNAFKFGAPPHGGLAYGLDRWVSLFAGLDSIRDCIAFPKNNSGRDVMLDAPGFLDQKQLDELHLKVDLDENK
;
A
#
# COMPACT_ATOMS: atom_id res chain seq x y z
N MET A 1 -11.51 19.64 10.01
CA MET A 1 -10.20 19.59 10.72
C MET A 1 -9.05 19.77 9.75
N ALA A 2 -8.75 18.86 8.82
CA ALA A 2 -7.59 18.94 7.91
C ALA A 2 -7.45 20.29 7.19
N LYS A 3 -8.49 20.78 6.50
CA LYS A 3 -8.46 22.13 5.86
C LYS A 3 -8.06 23.25 6.81
N HIS A 4 -8.62 23.27 8.01
CA HIS A 4 -8.30 24.28 9.00
C HIS A 4 -6.81 24.20 9.39
N LEU A 5 -6.29 23.00 9.68
CA LEU A 5 -4.88 22.81 10.02
C LEU A 5 -3.95 23.23 8.89
N PHE A 6 -4.23 22.87 7.64
CA PHE A 6 -3.42 23.27 6.49
C PHE A 6 -3.45 24.79 6.29
N LYS A 7 -4.60 25.41 6.44
CA LYS A 7 -4.73 26.87 6.33
C LYS A 7 -3.95 27.59 7.43
N GLU A 8 -4.15 27.20 8.70
CA GLU A 8 -3.55 27.90 9.84
C GLU A 8 -2.03 27.65 9.97
N LEU A 9 -1.57 26.42 9.70
CA LEU A 9 -0.18 26.04 9.93
C LEU A 9 0.71 26.17 8.70
N ARG A 10 0.14 26.10 7.49
CA ARG A 10 0.89 26.13 6.23
C ARG A 10 0.45 27.23 5.28
N GLY A 11 -0.62 27.94 5.57
CA GLY A 11 -1.19 28.93 4.66
C GLY A 11 -1.75 28.33 3.36
N VAL A 12 -2.04 27.04 3.35
CA VAL A 12 -2.50 26.30 2.16
C VAL A 12 -4.00 26.05 2.22
N GLU A 13 -4.72 26.45 1.19
CA GLU A 13 -6.13 26.11 1.01
C GLU A 13 -6.26 24.81 0.23
N LEU A 14 -6.81 23.79 0.86
CA LEU A 14 -7.06 22.49 0.22
C LEU A 14 -8.35 22.55 -0.60
N THR A 15 -8.28 22.00 -1.81
CA THR A 15 -9.45 21.88 -2.71
C THR A 15 -10.41 20.81 -2.18
N GLU A 16 -11.71 21.10 -2.20
CA GLU A 16 -12.78 20.18 -1.81
C GLU A 16 -13.76 19.94 -2.96
N PRO A 17 -14.50 18.84 -2.92
CA PRO A 17 -14.36 17.71 -1.97
C PRO A 17 -13.06 16.92 -2.22
N PHE A 18 -12.51 16.27 -1.16
CA PHE A 18 -11.41 15.34 -1.35
C PHE A 18 -11.87 14.15 -2.18
N GLN A 19 -11.01 13.74 -3.12
CA GLN A 19 -11.28 12.58 -3.96
C GLN A 19 -11.52 11.35 -3.09
N ARG A 20 -12.52 10.54 -3.44
CA ARG A 20 -12.72 9.20 -2.90
C ARG A 20 -12.27 8.20 -3.96
N MET A 21 -11.32 7.35 -3.61
CA MET A 21 -10.73 6.37 -4.51
C MET A 21 -10.98 4.97 -3.92
N PRO A 22 -11.67 4.09 -4.62
CA PRO A 22 -11.77 2.69 -4.22
C PRO A 22 -10.37 2.07 -4.08
N TRP A 23 -10.18 1.21 -3.09
CA TRP A 23 -8.93 0.50 -2.89
C TRP A 23 -8.47 -0.26 -4.15
N ALA A 24 -9.40 -0.88 -4.86
CA ALA A 24 -9.11 -1.58 -6.12
C ALA A 24 -8.45 -0.65 -7.16
N ASP A 25 -8.93 0.60 -7.29
CA ASP A 25 -8.35 1.60 -8.19
C ASP A 25 -6.98 2.08 -7.70
N ALA A 26 -6.82 2.28 -6.39
CA ALA A 26 -5.55 2.65 -5.78
C ALA A 26 -4.47 1.58 -6.08
N MET A 27 -4.81 0.30 -5.91
CA MET A 27 -3.94 -0.82 -6.22
C MET A 27 -3.71 -1.01 -7.71
N LYS A 28 -4.74 -0.82 -8.54
CA LYS A 28 -4.65 -0.95 -10.00
C LYS A 28 -3.74 0.11 -10.62
N TYR A 29 -3.90 1.36 -10.24
CA TYR A 29 -3.24 2.48 -10.90
C TYR A 29 -1.97 2.98 -10.20
N TYR A 30 -1.75 2.61 -8.94
CA TYR A 30 -0.64 3.12 -8.15
C TYR A 30 0.08 2.03 -7.33
N GLY A 31 -0.50 0.83 -7.21
CA GLY A 31 0.09 -0.30 -6.47
C GLY A 31 0.23 -0.06 -4.97
N SER A 32 -0.56 0.86 -4.42
CA SER A 32 -0.52 1.25 -3.02
C SER A 32 -1.90 1.69 -2.55
N ASP A 33 -2.26 1.33 -1.32
CA ASP A 33 -3.45 1.81 -0.60
C ASP A 33 -3.34 3.26 -0.12
N LYS A 34 -2.16 3.87 -0.28
CA LYS A 34 -1.86 5.27 0.06
C LYS A 34 -1.12 5.96 -1.08
N PRO A 35 -1.74 6.15 -2.25
CA PRO A 35 -1.06 6.71 -3.41
C PRO A 35 -0.70 8.19 -3.22
N ASP A 36 0.49 8.57 -3.69
CA ASP A 36 0.88 9.97 -3.81
C ASP A 36 0.30 10.57 -5.09
N LEU A 37 -0.67 11.44 -4.96
CA LEU A 37 -1.38 12.07 -6.09
C LEU A 37 -0.83 13.45 -6.47
N ARG A 38 0.32 13.88 -5.93
CA ARG A 38 0.97 15.14 -6.33
C ARG A 38 1.42 15.12 -7.79
N PHE A 39 1.53 13.94 -8.39
CA PHE A 39 1.93 13.72 -9.78
C PHE A 39 1.15 12.55 -10.39
N GLY A 40 1.10 12.52 -11.71
CA GLY A 40 0.47 11.48 -12.51
C GLY A 40 1.21 10.15 -12.48
N MET A 41 1.63 9.65 -13.64
CA MET A 41 2.40 8.41 -13.80
C MET A 41 1.62 7.18 -13.32
N LYS A 42 0.33 7.10 -13.72
CA LYS A 42 -0.52 5.92 -13.47
C LYS A 42 0.05 4.70 -14.15
N PHE A 43 -0.15 3.54 -13.53
CA PHE A 43 0.21 2.26 -14.14
C PHE A 43 -0.64 1.98 -15.38
N VAL A 44 0.00 1.41 -16.38
CA VAL A 44 -0.65 0.82 -17.55
C VAL A 44 -0.31 -0.67 -17.56
N GLU A 45 -1.33 -1.50 -17.62
CA GLU A 45 -1.19 -2.94 -17.79
C GLU A 45 -0.91 -3.27 -19.25
N LEU A 46 0.04 -4.17 -19.50
CA LEU A 46 0.56 -4.46 -20.81
C LEU A 46 0.45 -5.95 -21.18
N MET A 47 -0.36 -6.72 -20.46
CA MET A 47 -0.55 -8.15 -20.72
C MET A 47 -0.97 -8.41 -22.17
N ASP A 48 -2.00 -7.70 -22.65
CA ASP A 48 -2.55 -7.86 -24.00
C ASP A 48 -1.64 -7.27 -25.11
N VAL A 49 -0.64 -6.47 -24.72
CA VAL A 49 0.25 -5.79 -25.67
C VAL A 49 1.58 -6.51 -25.83
N LEU A 50 2.15 -7.05 -24.75
CA LEU A 50 3.53 -7.53 -24.75
C LEU A 50 3.70 -9.04 -24.50
N LYS A 51 2.64 -9.76 -24.08
CA LYS A 51 2.71 -11.22 -23.85
C LYS A 51 2.54 -11.99 -25.17
N GLY A 52 3.28 -13.11 -25.33
CA GLY A 52 3.11 -14.02 -26.46
C GLY A 52 4.05 -13.77 -27.65
N TYR A 53 5.12 -13.00 -27.48
CA TYR A 53 6.08 -12.67 -28.54
C TYR A 53 7.44 -13.38 -28.42
N GLY A 54 7.56 -14.39 -27.55
CA GLY A 54 8.79 -15.17 -27.40
C GLY A 54 9.81 -14.56 -26.41
N PHE A 55 9.46 -13.48 -25.72
CA PHE A 55 10.26 -12.99 -24.59
C PHE A 55 9.80 -13.69 -23.31
N SER A 56 10.52 -14.73 -22.92
CA SER A 56 10.14 -15.65 -21.82
C SER A 56 9.84 -14.96 -20.51
N VAL A 57 10.49 -13.83 -20.20
CA VAL A 57 10.26 -13.04 -18.99
C VAL A 57 8.83 -12.50 -18.96
N PHE A 58 8.30 -12.07 -20.10
CA PHE A 58 6.94 -11.56 -20.20
C PHE A 58 5.93 -12.67 -20.48
N ASP A 59 6.31 -13.68 -21.27
CA ASP A 59 5.42 -14.77 -21.63
C ASP A 59 5.03 -15.63 -20.42
N ASN A 60 5.92 -15.76 -19.44
CA ASN A 60 5.68 -16.49 -18.19
C ASN A 60 5.12 -15.62 -17.06
N ALA A 61 4.94 -14.31 -17.28
CA ALA A 61 4.47 -13.42 -16.24
C ALA A 61 2.94 -13.54 -16.02
N ALA A 62 2.52 -13.41 -14.76
CA ALA A 62 1.11 -13.22 -14.39
C ALA A 62 0.69 -11.75 -14.48
N TYR A 63 1.67 -10.83 -14.47
CA TYR A 63 1.44 -9.40 -14.63
C TYR A 63 2.61 -8.73 -15.35
N ILE A 64 2.28 -7.86 -16.29
CA ILE A 64 3.20 -6.94 -16.96
C ILE A 64 2.59 -5.55 -16.86
N GLY A 65 3.28 -4.62 -16.23
CA GLY A 65 2.79 -3.26 -16.10
C GLY A 65 3.93 -2.26 -16.07
N GLY A 66 3.62 -1.02 -16.36
CA GLY A 66 4.64 0.02 -16.43
C GLY A 66 4.13 1.40 -16.09
N ILE A 67 5.06 2.33 -16.09
CA ILE A 67 4.86 3.77 -15.90
C ILE A 67 5.51 4.53 -17.05
N CYS A 68 4.98 5.72 -17.36
CA CYS A 68 5.58 6.65 -18.31
C CYS A 68 6.15 7.85 -17.54
N ALA A 69 7.45 8.03 -17.59
CA ALA A 69 8.17 9.18 -17.06
C ALA A 69 8.33 10.24 -18.15
N GLU A 70 7.52 11.28 -18.09
CA GLU A 70 7.49 12.35 -19.08
C GLU A 70 8.85 13.08 -19.14
N GLY A 71 9.35 13.30 -20.36
CA GLY A 71 10.61 14.01 -20.62
C GLY A 71 11.88 13.27 -20.17
N ALA A 72 11.80 12.01 -19.73
CA ALA A 72 12.94 11.27 -19.17
C ALA A 72 13.70 10.39 -20.18
N ALA A 73 13.44 10.48 -21.48
CA ALA A 73 14.16 9.72 -22.52
C ALA A 73 15.67 9.99 -22.54
N HIS A 74 16.09 11.15 -22.01
CA HIS A 74 17.49 11.55 -21.89
C HIS A 74 18.29 10.77 -20.84
N TYR A 75 17.65 9.95 -20.01
CA TYR A 75 18.35 9.15 -18.99
C TYR A 75 19.47 8.32 -19.62
N THR A 76 20.66 8.43 -19.06
CA THR A 76 21.82 7.67 -19.50
C THR A 76 21.67 6.20 -19.14
N ARG A 77 22.46 5.34 -19.77
CA ARG A 77 22.52 3.91 -19.44
C ARG A 77 22.82 3.70 -17.95
N LYS A 78 23.75 4.47 -17.38
CA LYS A 78 24.11 4.39 -15.96
C LYS A 78 22.91 4.69 -15.03
N GLN A 79 22.07 5.66 -15.40
CA GLN A 79 20.85 5.97 -14.63
C GLN A 79 19.82 4.84 -14.74
N LEU A 80 19.65 4.25 -15.92
CA LEU A 80 18.76 3.10 -16.11
C LEU A 80 19.25 1.83 -15.40
N ASP A 81 20.56 1.59 -15.42
CA ASP A 81 21.20 0.49 -14.66
C ASP A 81 20.96 0.72 -13.14
N HIS A 82 21.10 1.96 -12.67
CA HIS A 82 20.81 2.29 -11.26
C HIS A 82 19.35 2.03 -10.87
N LEU A 83 18.38 2.39 -11.72
CA LEU A 83 16.96 2.07 -11.49
C LEU A 83 16.72 0.56 -11.49
N THR A 84 17.41 -0.18 -12.37
CA THR A 84 17.33 -1.64 -12.40
C THR A 84 17.85 -2.26 -11.10
N GLU A 85 18.98 -1.77 -10.57
CA GLU A 85 19.48 -2.22 -9.27
C GLU A 85 18.60 -1.77 -8.10
N PHE A 86 17.99 -0.59 -8.20
CA PHE A 86 17.02 -0.11 -7.20
C PHE A 86 15.85 -1.08 -7.05
N VAL A 87 15.20 -1.48 -8.15
CA VAL A 87 14.04 -2.39 -8.09
C VAL A 87 14.41 -3.81 -7.67
N LYS A 88 15.67 -4.22 -7.84
CA LYS A 88 16.17 -5.54 -7.40
C LYS A 88 16.51 -5.60 -5.91
N ARG A 89 16.59 -4.48 -5.20
CA ARG A 89 16.87 -4.48 -3.76
C ARG A 89 15.94 -5.45 -3.03
N PRO A 90 16.42 -6.15 -1.99
CA PRO A 90 15.61 -7.16 -1.27
C PRO A 90 14.27 -6.64 -0.76
N GLN A 91 14.21 -5.36 -0.40
CA GLN A 91 12.99 -4.69 0.08
C GLN A 91 11.93 -4.54 -1.00
N ILE A 92 12.33 -4.46 -2.28
CA ILE A 92 11.43 -4.33 -3.44
C ILE A 92 11.27 -5.69 -4.11
N GLY A 93 12.38 -6.36 -4.44
CA GLY A 93 12.44 -7.74 -4.87
C GLY A 93 11.95 -7.99 -6.31
N ALA A 94 12.02 -6.99 -7.20
CA ALA A 94 11.75 -7.21 -8.61
C ALA A 94 12.91 -7.99 -9.28
N LYS A 95 12.60 -8.83 -10.26
CA LYS A 95 13.61 -9.64 -10.96
C LYS A 95 14.46 -8.83 -11.96
N GLY A 96 13.93 -7.70 -12.43
CA GLY A 96 14.56 -6.81 -13.40
C GLY A 96 13.61 -5.72 -13.86
N MET A 97 14.06 -4.89 -14.79
CA MET A 97 13.30 -3.80 -15.37
C MET A 97 13.55 -3.73 -16.88
N VAL A 98 12.49 -3.58 -17.65
CA VAL A 98 12.55 -3.26 -19.09
C VAL A 98 12.26 -1.78 -19.25
N TYR A 99 12.94 -1.14 -20.19
CA TYR A 99 12.68 0.26 -20.51
C TYR A 99 12.49 0.47 -22.03
N ALA A 100 11.74 1.51 -22.38
CA ALA A 100 11.62 1.97 -23.74
C ALA A 100 11.67 3.51 -23.78
N ARG A 101 12.44 4.05 -24.70
CA ARG A 101 12.57 5.48 -24.98
C ARG A 101 11.75 5.84 -26.20
N ILE A 102 11.07 6.97 -26.13
CA ILE A 102 10.41 7.55 -27.28
C ILE A 102 11.37 8.60 -27.86
N GLU A 103 11.97 8.28 -28.99
CA GLU A 103 12.93 9.16 -29.66
C GLU A 103 12.24 10.42 -30.20
N ALA A 104 13.02 11.41 -30.60
CA ALA A 104 12.52 12.70 -31.11
C ALA A 104 11.65 12.58 -32.38
N ASP A 105 11.92 11.57 -33.20
CA ASP A 105 11.13 11.25 -34.41
C ASP A 105 9.88 10.41 -34.11
N GLY A 106 9.64 10.08 -32.83
CA GLY A 106 8.52 9.27 -32.39
C GLY A 106 8.74 7.77 -32.45
N THR A 107 9.90 7.29 -32.90
CA THR A 107 10.26 5.88 -32.86
C THR A 107 10.50 5.40 -31.45
N VAL A 108 10.28 4.10 -31.20
CA VAL A 108 10.45 3.48 -29.89
C VAL A 108 11.71 2.64 -29.89
N LYS A 109 12.63 2.91 -28.96
CA LYS A 109 13.80 2.07 -28.69
C LYS A 109 13.67 1.42 -27.34
N SER A 110 13.71 0.09 -27.30
CA SER A 110 13.55 -0.69 -26.09
C SER A 110 14.79 -1.54 -25.81
N SER A 111 15.00 -1.85 -24.53
CA SER A 111 16.00 -2.85 -24.11
C SER A 111 15.69 -4.28 -24.60
N VAL A 112 14.48 -4.50 -25.12
CA VAL A 112 13.99 -5.81 -25.61
C VAL A 112 13.48 -5.75 -27.05
N ASP A 113 13.87 -4.74 -27.83
CA ASP A 113 13.42 -4.50 -29.21
C ASP A 113 13.68 -5.68 -30.17
N LYS A 114 14.68 -6.53 -29.89
CA LYS A 114 14.93 -7.76 -30.65
C LYS A 114 13.78 -8.80 -30.61
N PHE A 115 12.87 -8.68 -29.65
CA PHE A 115 11.72 -9.59 -29.51
C PHE A 115 10.42 -9.00 -30.08
N TYR A 116 10.38 -7.68 -30.31
CA TYR A 116 9.16 -6.96 -30.65
C TYR A 116 9.31 -6.18 -31.96
N SER A 117 8.34 -6.32 -32.84
CA SER A 117 8.26 -5.46 -34.05
C SER A 117 7.99 -4.01 -33.65
N GLN A 118 8.32 -3.08 -34.54
CA GLN A 118 8.01 -1.66 -34.31
C GLN A 118 6.50 -1.42 -34.15
N GLU A 119 5.65 -2.23 -34.76
CA GLU A 119 4.20 -2.15 -34.59
C GLU A 119 3.78 -2.43 -33.16
N VAL A 120 4.34 -3.46 -32.53
CA VAL A 120 4.04 -3.81 -31.13
C VAL A 120 4.58 -2.75 -30.17
N LEU A 121 5.79 -2.25 -30.42
CA LEU A 121 6.38 -1.17 -29.63
C LEU A 121 5.56 0.14 -29.77
N GLN A 122 4.97 0.38 -30.93
CA GLN A 122 4.08 1.52 -31.14
C GLN A 122 2.76 1.36 -30.36
N LYS A 123 2.16 0.15 -30.34
CA LYS A 123 0.98 -0.14 -29.50
C LYS A 123 1.28 0.09 -28.03
N MET A 124 2.47 -0.32 -27.56
CA MET A 124 2.91 -0.05 -26.19
C MET A 124 2.99 1.46 -25.92
N LYS A 125 3.62 2.25 -26.79
CA LYS A 125 3.68 3.72 -26.69
C LYS A 125 2.28 4.33 -26.60
N GLU A 126 1.35 3.88 -27.45
CA GLU A 126 -0.03 4.35 -27.50
C GLU A 126 -0.78 4.04 -26.21
N ALA A 127 -0.57 2.85 -25.62
CA ALA A 127 -1.18 2.47 -24.35
C ALA A 127 -0.84 3.44 -23.20
N PHE A 128 0.36 4.02 -23.21
CA PHE A 128 0.77 5.07 -22.27
C PHE A 128 0.38 6.49 -22.70
N GLY A 129 -0.03 6.71 -23.94
CA GLY A 129 -0.12 8.04 -24.53
C GLY A 129 1.22 8.78 -24.57
N ALA A 130 2.34 8.02 -24.64
CA ALA A 130 3.69 8.55 -24.53
C ALA A 130 4.08 9.38 -25.76
N LYS A 131 4.85 10.44 -25.52
CA LYS A 131 5.28 11.43 -26.51
C LYS A 131 6.78 11.34 -26.75
N PRO A 132 7.29 11.90 -27.85
CA PRO A 132 8.73 12.08 -28.05
C PRO A 132 9.38 12.72 -26.82
N GLY A 133 10.46 12.11 -26.34
CA GLY A 133 11.17 12.53 -25.14
C GLY A 133 10.77 11.78 -23.85
N ASP A 134 9.74 10.92 -23.88
CA ASP A 134 9.29 10.16 -22.72
C ASP A 134 10.05 8.84 -22.56
N LEU A 135 10.09 8.36 -21.31
CA LEU A 135 10.68 7.08 -20.93
C LEU A 135 9.60 6.17 -20.30
N ILE A 136 9.42 5.00 -20.88
CA ILE A 136 8.55 3.96 -20.33
C ILE A 136 9.41 2.99 -19.53
N LEU A 137 8.99 2.66 -18.31
CA LEU A 137 9.61 1.69 -17.42
C LEU A 137 8.62 0.59 -17.09
N ILE A 138 9.02 -0.68 -17.26
CA ILE A 138 8.13 -1.85 -17.17
C ILE A 138 8.71 -2.86 -16.19
N LEU A 139 7.86 -3.35 -15.30
CA LEU A 139 8.12 -4.51 -14.45
C LEU A 139 7.16 -5.65 -14.81
N SER A 140 7.60 -6.87 -14.54
CA SER A 140 6.79 -8.08 -14.70
C SER A 140 7.07 -9.07 -13.58
N GLY A 141 6.09 -9.88 -13.25
CA GLY A 141 6.22 -10.88 -12.20
C GLY A 141 5.15 -11.96 -12.28
N ASP A 142 5.33 -12.96 -11.43
CA ASP A 142 4.46 -14.14 -11.26
C ASP A 142 3.28 -13.89 -10.30
N ASP A 143 3.25 -12.73 -9.65
CA ASP A 143 2.18 -12.25 -8.79
C ASP A 143 1.85 -10.80 -9.14
N ALA A 144 0.59 -10.55 -9.49
CA ALA A 144 0.14 -9.24 -9.94
C ALA A 144 0.19 -8.20 -8.81
N MET A 145 -0.23 -8.57 -7.59
CA MET A 145 -0.27 -7.65 -6.45
C MET A 145 1.13 -7.26 -6.00
N LYS A 146 2.02 -8.24 -5.89
CA LYS A 146 3.43 -8.04 -5.57
C LYS A 146 4.11 -7.15 -6.62
N THR A 147 3.87 -7.41 -7.90
CA THR A 147 4.48 -6.63 -8.99
C THR A 147 3.97 -5.20 -9.02
N ARG A 148 2.69 -4.96 -8.72
CA ARG A 148 2.14 -3.61 -8.58
C ARG A 148 2.77 -2.85 -7.40
N LYS A 149 3.00 -3.51 -6.26
CA LYS A 149 3.73 -2.91 -5.11
C LYS A 149 5.17 -2.55 -5.50
N GLN A 150 5.86 -3.42 -6.24
CA GLN A 150 7.22 -3.14 -6.75
C GLN A 150 7.22 -1.94 -7.72
N LEU A 151 6.23 -1.87 -8.60
CA LEU A 151 6.07 -0.76 -9.54
C LEU A 151 5.73 0.55 -8.84
N SER A 152 5.03 0.49 -7.69
CA SER A 152 4.78 1.65 -6.83
C SER A 152 6.08 2.26 -6.30
N GLU A 153 7.02 1.43 -5.83
CA GLU A 153 8.33 1.89 -5.38
C GLU A 153 9.11 2.58 -6.52
N LEU A 154 9.10 1.97 -7.71
CA LEU A 154 9.72 2.58 -8.90
C LEU A 154 9.07 3.92 -9.27
N ARG A 155 7.73 4.01 -9.19
CA ARG A 155 6.99 5.24 -9.44
C ARG A 155 7.39 6.35 -8.46
N LEU A 156 7.50 6.03 -7.18
CA LEU A 156 7.90 7.00 -6.15
C LEU A 156 9.34 7.45 -6.32
N GLU A 157 10.25 6.54 -6.69
CA GLU A 157 11.64 6.87 -7.02
C GLU A 157 11.73 7.80 -8.23
N MET A 158 11.00 7.50 -9.29
CA MET A 158 10.92 8.38 -10.46
C MET A 158 10.34 9.75 -10.10
N GLY A 159 9.31 9.79 -9.26
CA GLY A 159 8.74 11.03 -8.74
C GLY A 159 9.76 11.88 -7.95
N ASN A 160 10.65 11.23 -7.19
CA ASN A 160 11.76 11.90 -6.49
C ASN A 160 12.79 12.45 -7.49
N GLN A 161 13.28 11.60 -8.41
CA GLN A 161 14.33 11.99 -9.36
C GLN A 161 13.89 13.12 -10.30
N LEU A 162 12.61 13.16 -10.65
CA LEU A 162 12.02 14.21 -11.49
C LEU A 162 11.53 15.43 -10.71
N GLY A 163 11.70 15.47 -9.38
CA GLY A 163 11.27 16.58 -8.53
C GLY A 163 9.76 16.78 -8.44
N LEU A 164 8.97 15.73 -8.74
CA LEU A 164 7.51 15.80 -8.77
C LEU A 164 6.87 15.71 -7.39
N ARG A 165 7.62 15.27 -6.38
CA ARG A 165 7.19 15.14 -4.99
C ARG A 165 7.49 16.39 -4.17
N ASP A 166 7.03 17.54 -4.66
CA ASP A 166 7.21 18.84 -3.98
C ASP A 166 6.58 18.80 -2.58
N LYS A 167 7.37 19.08 -1.54
CA LYS A 167 6.95 19.07 -0.14
C LYS A 167 5.99 20.22 0.22
N ASN A 168 5.86 21.22 -0.64
CA ASN A 168 4.94 22.34 -0.47
C ASN A 168 3.58 22.13 -1.17
N LYS A 169 3.43 21.05 -1.92
CA LYS A 169 2.16 20.65 -2.53
C LYS A 169 1.52 19.54 -1.71
N PHE A 170 0.21 19.63 -1.53
CA PHE A 170 -0.55 18.67 -0.73
C PHE A 170 -1.71 18.12 -1.56
N ALA A 171 -1.71 16.81 -1.75
CA ALA A 171 -2.77 16.07 -2.42
C ALA A 171 -3.45 15.16 -1.38
N CYS A 172 -4.69 15.49 -1.04
CA CYS A 172 -5.49 14.76 -0.06
C CYS A 172 -6.53 13.90 -0.76
N LEU A 173 -6.71 12.67 -0.31
CA LEU A 173 -7.77 11.77 -0.77
C LEU A 173 -8.25 10.88 0.37
N TRP A 174 -9.41 10.28 0.16
CA TRP A 174 -9.89 9.13 0.91
C TRP A 174 -9.69 7.88 0.08
N VAL A 175 -9.08 6.85 0.64
CA VAL A 175 -9.14 5.50 0.10
C VAL A 175 -10.26 4.76 0.82
N VAL A 176 -11.13 4.11 0.06
CA VAL A 176 -12.38 3.50 0.54
C VAL A 176 -12.55 2.11 -0.08
N ASP A 177 -13.57 1.39 0.34
CA ASP A 177 -13.95 0.10 -0.25
C ASP A 177 -12.80 -0.91 -0.22
N PHE A 178 -12.12 -1.00 0.91
CA PHE A 178 -11.06 -1.99 1.15
C PHE A 178 -11.64 -3.41 1.08
N PRO A 179 -10.85 -4.43 0.70
CA PRO A 179 -11.23 -5.82 0.94
C PRO A 179 -11.52 -6.05 2.41
N MET A 180 -12.56 -6.82 2.72
CA MET A 180 -12.87 -7.21 4.10
C MET A 180 -11.88 -8.22 4.64
N PHE A 181 -11.43 -9.11 3.77
CA PHE A 181 -10.55 -10.21 4.08
C PHE A 181 -9.33 -10.23 3.16
N GLU A 182 -8.26 -10.83 3.64
CA GLU A 182 -7.08 -11.22 2.87
C GLU A 182 -6.74 -12.68 3.15
N TRP A 183 -6.19 -13.37 2.15
CA TRP A 183 -5.72 -14.74 2.32
C TRP A 183 -4.35 -14.73 2.96
N SER A 184 -4.19 -15.47 4.05
CA SER A 184 -2.88 -15.70 4.68
C SER A 184 -2.33 -17.04 4.21
N GLU A 185 -1.22 -17.04 3.47
CA GLU A 185 -0.52 -18.26 3.08
C GLU A 185 0.07 -19.01 4.30
N GLU A 186 0.50 -18.25 5.33
CA GLU A 186 1.06 -18.80 6.56
C GLU A 186 0.00 -19.54 7.38
N GLU A 187 -1.18 -18.93 7.53
CA GLU A 187 -2.28 -19.48 8.31
C GLU A 187 -3.19 -20.39 7.50
N GLY A 188 -3.12 -20.38 6.16
CA GLY A 188 -3.95 -21.17 5.26
C GLY A 188 -5.45 -20.82 5.36
N ARG A 189 -5.79 -19.57 5.69
CA ARG A 189 -7.16 -19.10 5.90
C ARG A 189 -7.35 -17.62 5.59
N LEU A 190 -8.59 -17.18 5.54
CA LEU A 190 -8.92 -15.76 5.48
C LEU A 190 -8.63 -15.09 6.82
N MET A 191 -8.01 -13.91 6.73
CA MET A 191 -7.76 -12.99 7.83
C MET A 191 -8.52 -11.69 7.59
N ALA A 192 -8.90 -10.99 8.65
CA ALA A 192 -9.45 -9.65 8.49
C ALA A 192 -8.36 -8.70 8.03
N MET A 193 -8.60 -7.94 6.96
CA MET A 193 -7.61 -6.98 6.45
C MET A 193 -7.32 -5.86 7.46
N HIS A 194 -8.33 -5.41 8.22
CA HIS A 194 -8.20 -4.44 9.29
C HIS A 194 -8.37 -5.11 10.66
N HIS A 195 -9.61 -5.45 11.02
CA HIS A 195 -9.94 -6.15 12.25
C HIS A 195 -11.36 -6.74 12.16
N PRO A 196 -11.70 -7.74 13.02
CA PRO A 196 -12.95 -8.49 12.91
C PRO A 196 -14.22 -7.70 13.25
N PHE A 197 -14.11 -6.48 13.74
CA PHE A 197 -15.26 -5.64 14.11
C PHE A 197 -15.64 -4.61 13.04
N THR A 198 -14.95 -4.59 11.90
CA THR A 198 -15.27 -3.74 10.76
C THR A 198 -16.55 -4.23 10.10
N HIS A 199 -17.46 -3.30 9.79
CA HIS A 199 -18.69 -3.61 9.08
C HIS A 199 -18.40 -3.87 7.60
N PRO A 200 -18.92 -4.94 7.00
CA PRO A 200 -18.91 -5.08 5.54
C PRO A 200 -19.81 -4.03 4.90
N LYS A 201 -19.64 -3.73 3.63
CA LYS A 201 -20.63 -2.95 2.88
C LYS A 201 -21.98 -3.66 2.92
N ASP A 202 -23.07 -2.92 3.13
CA ASP A 202 -24.42 -3.50 3.24
C ASP A 202 -24.79 -4.33 2.02
N GLU A 203 -24.44 -3.85 0.83
CA GLU A 203 -24.69 -4.57 -0.43
C GLU A 203 -23.88 -5.86 -0.58
N ASP A 204 -22.78 -6.01 0.14
CA ASP A 204 -21.88 -7.17 0.07
C ASP A 204 -22.18 -8.23 1.17
N ILE A 205 -23.05 -7.93 2.14
CA ILE A 205 -23.41 -8.88 3.22
C ILE A 205 -23.82 -10.26 2.68
N PRO A 206 -24.64 -10.38 1.60
CA PRO A 206 -24.98 -11.68 1.05
C PRO A 206 -23.78 -12.49 0.53
N LEU A 207 -22.68 -11.85 0.16
CA LEU A 207 -21.46 -12.51 -0.31
C LEU A 207 -20.71 -13.21 0.82
N LEU A 208 -20.96 -12.91 2.08
CA LEU A 208 -20.35 -13.61 3.21
C LEU A 208 -20.64 -15.12 3.21
N ASP A 209 -21.74 -15.55 2.61
CA ASP A 209 -22.11 -16.95 2.50
C ASP A 209 -21.64 -17.62 1.21
N THR A 210 -21.29 -16.87 0.17
CA THR A 210 -21.02 -17.39 -1.17
C THR A 210 -19.61 -17.14 -1.66
N ASP A 211 -19.08 -15.93 -1.43
CA ASP A 211 -17.74 -15.49 -1.82
C ASP A 211 -17.20 -14.46 -0.83
N PRO A 212 -16.78 -14.88 0.38
CA PRO A 212 -16.25 -13.95 1.39
C PRO A 212 -15.06 -13.12 0.90
N ALA A 213 -14.26 -13.65 -0.04
CA ALA A 213 -13.09 -12.95 -0.56
C ALA A 213 -13.45 -11.70 -1.38
N ALA A 214 -14.67 -11.64 -1.93
CA ALA A 214 -15.16 -10.49 -2.69
C ALA A 214 -15.80 -9.40 -1.83
N VAL A 215 -16.01 -9.64 -0.53
CA VAL A 215 -16.67 -8.69 0.39
C VAL A 215 -15.78 -7.48 0.64
N ARG A 216 -16.36 -6.29 0.50
CA ARG A 216 -15.68 -5.02 0.82
C ARG A 216 -16.03 -4.56 2.23
N ALA A 217 -15.04 -3.98 2.89
CA ALA A 217 -15.21 -3.35 4.20
C ALA A 217 -15.75 -1.92 4.06
N ASP A 218 -16.58 -1.48 4.99
CA ASP A 218 -16.93 -0.07 5.16
C ASP A 218 -15.86 0.63 6.00
N ALA A 219 -14.63 0.61 5.43
CA ALA A 219 -13.44 1.22 5.99
C ALA A 219 -12.95 2.36 5.08
N TYR A 220 -12.23 3.29 5.66
CA TYR A 220 -11.78 4.49 4.98
C TYR A 220 -10.48 5.02 5.60
N ASP A 221 -9.51 5.34 4.75
CA ASP A 221 -8.24 5.94 5.15
C ASP A 221 -8.08 7.31 4.50
N MET A 222 -7.68 8.29 5.29
CA MET A 222 -7.26 9.59 4.78
C MET A 222 -5.77 9.54 4.43
N VAL A 223 -5.49 9.86 3.18
CA VAL A 223 -4.12 9.86 2.64
C VAL A 223 -3.73 11.27 2.21
N VAL A 224 -2.54 11.69 2.58
CA VAL A 224 -1.92 12.95 2.14
C VAL A 224 -0.51 12.67 1.64
N ASN A 225 -0.23 13.00 0.38
CA ASN A 225 1.11 12.88 -0.20
C ASN A 225 1.74 11.47 -0.11
N GLY A 226 0.94 10.42 -0.18
CA GLY A 226 1.44 9.05 -0.06
C GLY A 226 1.58 8.54 1.38
N VAL A 227 1.07 9.30 2.36
CA VAL A 227 1.06 8.93 3.77
C VAL A 227 -0.39 8.79 4.24
N GLU A 228 -0.75 7.65 4.79
CA GLU A 228 -1.98 7.47 5.55
C GLU A 228 -1.87 8.28 6.85
N VAL A 229 -2.65 9.34 6.96
CA VAL A 229 -2.63 10.26 8.10
C VAL A 229 -3.71 9.98 9.13
N GLY A 230 -4.63 9.10 8.80
CA GLY A 230 -5.68 8.62 9.67
C GLY A 230 -6.58 7.63 8.97
N GLY A 231 -7.20 6.76 9.72
CA GLY A 231 -8.10 5.74 9.19
C GLY A 231 -9.16 5.33 10.19
N GLY A 232 -10.18 4.66 9.69
CA GLY A 232 -11.29 4.19 10.49
C GLY A 232 -12.26 3.31 9.73
N SER A 233 -13.33 2.95 10.40
CA SER A 233 -14.40 2.15 9.78
C SER A 233 -15.72 2.35 10.49
N ILE A 234 -16.79 1.96 9.81
CA ILE A 234 -18.06 1.65 10.45
C ILE A 234 -17.91 0.29 11.15
N ARG A 235 -18.55 0.15 12.29
CA ARG A 235 -18.43 -1.03 13.16
C ARG A 235 -19.66 -1.92 13.06
N ILE A 236 -19.44 -3.23 13.18
CA ILE A 236 -20.54 -4.18 13.37
C ILE A 236 -21.16 -3.89 14.75
N HIS A 237 -22.48 -3.80 14.76
CA HIS A 237 -23.27 -3.65 15.98
C HIS A 237 -24.37 -4.72 16.09
N ASP A 238 -24.55 -5.54 15.05
CA ASP A 238 -25.42 -6.70 15.03
C ASP A 238 -24.68 -7.95 15.49
N SER A 239 -25.25 -8.65 16.48
CA SER A 239 -24.61 -9.83 17.07
C SER A 239 -24.53 -11.04 16.13
N ALA A 240 -25.51 -11.20 15.22
CA ALA A 240 -25.52 -12.31 14.28
C ALA A 240 -24.46 -12.10 13.19
N LEU A 241 -24.37 -10.88 12.68
CA LEU A 241 -23.34 -10.52 11.71
C LEU A 241 -21.94 -10.66 12.33
N GLN A 242 -21.74 -10.25 13.59
CA GLN A 242 -20.46 -10.42 14.28
C GLN A 242 -20.08 -11.89 14.46
N ALA A 243 -21.03 -12.74 14.82
CA ALA A 243 -20.80 -14.18 14.94
C ALA A 243 -20.41 -14.80 13.59
N LYS A 244 -21.07 -14.38 12.49
CA LYS A 244 -20.73 -14.80 11.13
C LYS A 244 -19.31 -14.40 10.73
N MET A 245 -18.91 -13.18 11.06
CA MET A 245 -17.54 -12.72 10.82
C MET A 245 -16.50 -13.57 11.53
N PHE A 246 -16.74 -13.91 12.81
CA PHE A 246 -15.82 -14.78 13.54
C PHE A 246 -15.75 -16.19 12.94
N GLU A 247 -16.89 -16.74 12.49
CA GLU A 247 -16.94 -18.04 11.81
C GLU A 247 -16.05 -18.06 10.55
N ILE A 248 -16.16 -17.03 9.68
CA ILE A 248 -15.37 -16.90 8.46
C ILE A 248 -13.87 -16.78 8.78
N LEU A 249 -13.53 -16.09 9.87
CA LEU A 249 -12.16 -15.95 10.35
C LEU A 249 -11.62 -17.19 11.09
N GLY A 250 -12.41 -18.28 11.19
CA GLY A 250 -12.00 -19.54 11.79
C GLY A 250 -12.03 -19.57 13.33
N PHE A 251 -12.74 -18.63 13.95
CA PHE A 251 -12.99 -18.71 15.41
C PHE A 251 -14.10 -19.72 15.70
N THR A 252 -13.85 -20.59 16.65
CA THR A 252 -14.97 -21.35 17.25
C THR A 252 -15.78 -20.44 18.18
N PRO A 253 -17.06 -20.73 18.43
CA PRO A 253 -17.89 -19.94 19.35
C PRO A 253 -17.24 -19.79 20.73
N GLU A 254 -16.57 -20.84 21.23
CA GLU A 254 -15.90 -20.84 22.53
C GLU A 254 -14.71 -19.85 22.53
N LYS A 255 -13.86 -19.91 21.49
CA LYS A 255 -12.72 -18.97 21.36
C LYS A 255 -13.17 -17.54 21.19
N ALA A 256 -14.22 -17.31 20.38
CA ALA A 256 -14.79 -15.97 20.21
C ALA A 256 -15.34 -15.44 21.56
N GLN A 257 -16.01 -16.29 22.33
CA GLN A 257 -16.52 -15.93 23.66
C GLN A 257 -15.38 -15.70 24.67
N GLU A 258 -14.32 -16.49 24.64
CA GLU A 258 -13.16 -16.31 25.53
C GLU A 258 -12.45 -14.98 25.28
N GLN A 259 -12.20 -14.64 24.00
CA GLN A 259 -11.42 -13.46 23.62
C GLN A 259 -12.25 -12.17 23.58
N PHE A 260 -13.49 -12.25 23.08
CA PHE A 260 -14.33 -11.10 22.77
C PHE A 260 -15.70 -11.13 23.46
N GLY A 261 -15.91 -12.09 24.38
CA GLY A 261 -17.19 -12.26 25.03
C GLY A 261 -17.70 -11.03 25.78
N PHE A 262 -16.80 -10.24 26.34
CA PHE A 262 -17.15 -8.99 27.01
C PHE A 262 -17.84 -8.00 26.03
N LEU A 263 -17.32 -7.87 24.79
CA LEU A 263 -17.87 -7.00 23.76
C LEU A 263 -19.16 -7.58 23.17
N MET A 264 -19.15 -8.88 22.83
CA MET A 264 -20.32 -9.59 22.32
C MET A 264 -21.49 -9.57 23.30
N ASN A 265 -21.22 -9.68 24.60
CA ASN A 265 -22.24 -9.58 25.63
C ASN A 265 -22.77 -8.14 25.76
N ALA A 266 -21.92 -7.13 25.62
CA ALA A 266 -22.36 -5.74 25.63
C ALA A 266 -23.34 -5.45 24.46
N PHE A 267 -23.11 -6.02 23.29
CA PHE A 267 -24.02 -5.86 22.14
C PHE A 267 -25.43 -6.40 22.37
N LYS A 268 -25.60 -7.40 23.27
CA LYS A 268 -26.92 -7.92 23.64
C LYS A 268 -27.82 -6.90 24.34
N PHE A 269 -27.24 -5.85 24.92
CA PHE A 269 -27.97 -4.74 25.55
C PHE A 269 -28.30 -3.61 24.56
N GLY A 270 -27.97 -3.78 23.29
CA GLY A 270 -28.25 -2.81 22.22
C GLY A 270 -27.09 -1.84 21.99
N ALA A 271 -26.23 -2.17 21.03
CA ALA A 271 -25.22 -1.23 20.53
C ALA A 271 -25.83 -0.34 19.42
N PRO A 272 -25.68 0.99 19.45
CA PRO A 272 -26.10 1.82 18.33
C PRO A 272 -25.17 1.62 17.13
N PRO A 273 -25.61 1.94 15.89
CA PRO A 273 -24.70 2.11 14.78
C PRO A 273 -23.60 3.10 15.17
N HIS A 274 -22.33 2.71 14.96
CA HIS A 274 -21.20 3.52 15.36
C HIS A 274 -20.02 3.31 14.40
N GLY A 275 -19.11 4.22 14.43
CA GLY A 275 -17.87 4.19 13.67
C GLY A 275 -16.90 5.18 14.25
N GLY A 276 -15.72 5.27 13.67
CA GLY A 276 -14.70 6.18 14.17
C GLY A 276 -13.60 6.43 13.17
N LEU A 277 -12.77 7.42 13.51
CA LEU A 277 -11.59 7.80 12.77
C LEU A 277 -10.50 8.18 13.75
N ALA A 278 -9.33 7.61 13.60
CA ALA A 278 -8.13 7.96 14.36
C ALA A 278 -7.08 8.61 13.45
N TYR A 279 -6.48 9.70 13.92
CA TYR A 279 -5.39 10.37 13.22
C TYR A 279 -4.05 10.10 13.88
N GLY A 280 -3.04 9.79 13.05
CA GLY A 280 -1.67 9.62 13.51
C GLY A 280 -1.00 10.96 13.76
N LEU A 281 -0.91 11.41 15.01
CA LEU A 281 -0.34 12.71 15.36
C LEU A 281 1.06 12.90 14.81
N ASP A 282 1.95 11.92 14.98
CA ASP A 282 3.33 12.01 14.49
C ASP A 282 3.41 12.11 12.96
N ARG A 283 2.50 11.42 12.25
CA ARG A 283 2.41 11.53 10.78
C ARG A 283 1.98 12.93 10.35
N TRP A 284 1.01 13.54 11.03
CA TRP A 284 0.61 14.93 10.79
C TRP A 284 1.74 15.91 11.09
N VAL A 285 2.43 15.74 12.21
CA VAL A 285 3.55 16.63 12.60
C VAL A 285 4.67 16.52 11.56
N SER A 286 5.09 15.32 11.17
CA SER A 286 6.13 15.13 10.16
C SER A 286 5.75 15.75 8.81
N LEU A 287 4.48 15.61 8.40
CA LEU A 287 3.96 16.19 7.17
C LEU A 287 4.01 17.73 7.19
N PHE A 288 3.55 18.34 8.27
CA PHE A 288 3.59 19.80 8.43
C PHE A 288 4.99 20.34 8.57
N ALA A 289 5.90 19.63 9.22
CA ALA A 289 7.29 20.01 9.35
C ALA A 289 8.13 19.73 8.09
N GLY A 290 7.57 19.00 7.09
CA GLY A 290 8.28 18.61 5.87
C GLY A 290 9.38 17.58 6.11
N LEU A 291 9.26 16.76 7.16
CA LEU A 291 10.22 15.74 7.53
C LEU A 291 10.00 14.45 6.73
N ASP A 292 11.06 13.69 6.53
CA ASP A 292 11.01 12.43 5.77
C ASP A 292 10.69 11.21 6.66
N SER A 293 10.82 11.37 7.98
CA SER A 293 10.58 10.31 8.96
C SER A 293 9.86 10.82 10.20
N ILE A 294 8.89 10.04 10.70
CA ILE A 294 8.25 10.30 12.00
C ILE A 294 9.24 10.17 13.17
N ARG A 295 10.39 9.52 12.99
CA ARG A 295 11.43 9.42 14.02
C ARG A 295 11.94 10.79 14.48
N ASP A 296 11.89 11.79 13.59
CA ASP A 296 12.28 13.15 13.93
C ASP A 296 11.23 13.91 14.77
N CYS A 297 10.02 13.33 14.90
CA CYS A 297 8.92 13.88 15.70
C CYS A 297 8.70 13.14 17.03
N ILE A 298 9.28 11.95 17.20
CA ILE A 298 9.08 11.09 18.37
C ILE A 298 10.18 11.39 19.38
N ALA A 299 9.81 11.60 20.64
CA ALA A 299 10.75 11.99 21.70
C ALA A 299 11.82 10.91 21.97
N PHE A 300 11.46 9.61 21.86
CA PHE A 300 12.38 8.50 22.13
C PHE A 300 12.24 7.42 21.03
N PRO A 301 12.76 7.69 19.81
CA PRO A 301 12.62 6.74 18.70
C PRO A 301 13.48 5.49 18.94
N LYS A 302 12.91 4.33 18.61
CA LYS A 302 13.65 3.07 18.60
C LYS A 302 14.61 3.01 17.41
N ASN A 303 15.76 2.36 17.58
CA ASN A 303 16.67 2.04 16.49
C ASN A 303 16.16 0.83 15.68
N ASN A 304 16.93 0.40 14.65
CA ASN A 304 16.53 -0.71 13.78
C ASN A 304 16.47 -2.08 14.49
N SER A 305 17.12 -2.23 15.64
CA SER A 305 17.03 -3.42 16.50
C SER A 305 15.94 -3.31 17.57
N GLY A 306 15.05 -2.31 17.47
CA GLY A 306 13.97 -2.11 18.43
C GLY A 306 14.42 -1.54 19.78
N ARG A 307 15.69 -1.10 19.89
CA ARG A 307 16.27 -0.60 21.14
C ARG A 307 16.02 0.91 21.28
N ASP A 308 15.61 1.33 22.46
CA ASP A 308 15.61 2.72 22.88
C ASP A 308 17.00 3.09 23.40
N VAL A 309 17.72 3.89 22.63
CA VAL A 309 19.10 4.27 22.97
C VAL A 309 19.21 5.36 24.05
N MET A 310 18.10 6.03 24.35
CA MET A 310 18.05 7.05 25.39
C MET A 310 17.89 6.41 26.76
N LEU A 311 17.00 5.42 26.87
CA LEU A 311 16.67 4.72 28.11
C LEU A 311 17.46 3.42 28.30
N ASP A 312 18.25 3.04 27.29
CA ASP A 312 18.96 1.75 27.25
C ASP A 312 18.01 0.54 27.39
N ALA A 313 16.79 0.67 26.84
CA ALA A 313 15.77 -0.38 26.89
C ALA A 313 15.73 -1.19 25.56
N PRO A 314 15.38 -2.50 25.61
CA PRO A 314 15.05 -3.28 26.80
C PRO A 314 16.27 -3.58 27.68
N GLY A 315 16.05 -3.62 28.98
CA GLY A 315 17.03 -4.01 29.99
C GLY A 315 16.65 -5.34 30.65
N PHE A 316 17.51 -5.81 31.54
CA PHE A 316 17.21 -7.00 32.34
C PHE A 316 16.21 -6.66 33.46
N LEU A 317 15.37 -7.62 33.80
CA LEU A 317 14.46 -7.54 34.96
C LEU A 317 15.12 -8.20 36.17
N ASP A 318 14.82 -7.68 37.36
CA ASP A 318 15.25 -8.31 38.58
C ASP A 318 14.59 -9.69 38.74
N GLN A 319 15.36 -10.68 39.23
CA GLN A 319 14.86 -12.05 39.42
C GLN A 319 13.62 -12.08 40.33
N LYS A 320 13.56 -11.21 41.34
CA LYS A 320 12.41 -11.10 42.24
C LYS A 320 11.11 -10.77 41.49
N GLN A 321 11.17 -9.88 40.49
CA GLN A 321 10.01 -9.52 39.66
C GLN A 321 9.56 -10.71 38.80
N LEU A 322 10.51 -11.47 38.25
CA LEU A 322 10.21 -12.68 37.50
C LEU A 322 9.56 -13.74 38.39
N ASP A 323 10.07 -13.95 39.61
CA ASP A 323 9.56 -14.90 40.55
C ASP A 323 8.13 -14.53 41.02
N GLU A 324 7.85 -13.25 41.29
CA GLU A 324 6.53 -12.74 41.62
C GLU A 324 5.48 -12.99 40.53
N LEU A 325 5.90 -12.96 39.27
CA LEU A 325 5.06 -13.20 38.10
C LEU A 325 5.05 -14.66 37.66
N HIS A 326 5.79 -15.55 38.35
CA HIS A 326 5.99 -16.95 37.95
C HIS A 326 6.54 -17.12 36.51
N LEU A 327 7.41 -16.19 36.08
CA LEU A 327 8.04 -16.19 34.79
C LEU A 327 9.47 -16.74 34.87
N LYS A 328 9.89 -17.41 33.79
CA LYS A 328 11.29 -17.81 33.58
C LYS A 328 11.76 -17.24 32.25
N VAL A 329 12.99 -16.76 32.23
CA VAL A 329 13.67 -16.40 30.98
C VAL A 329 14.17 -17.69 30.34
N ASP A 330 13.66 -18.01 29.14
CA ASP A 330 14.10 -19.12 28.32
C ASP A 330 14.82 -18.54 27.11
N LEU A 331 16.14 -18.55 27.14
CA LEU A 331 16.99 -18.06 26.04
C LEU A 331 17.49 -19.27 25.26
N ASP A 332 17.20 -19.30 23.97
CA ASP A 332 17.85 -20.21 23.04
C ASP A 332 19.34 -19.85 23.01
N GLU A 333 20.20 -20.67 23.64
CA GLU A 333 21.64 -20.45 23.69
C GLU A 333 22.33 -20.51 22.30
N ASN A 334 21.57 -20.80 21.22
CA ASN A 334 22.04 -20.97 19.86
C ASN A 334 21.55 -19.90 18.86
N LYS A 335 21.03 -18.76 19.35
CA LYS A 335 20.67 -17.62 18.46
C LYS A 335 21.50 -16.39 18.74
#